data_21e0736ece1c8193dba4623c3846080d
#
_entry.id   21e0736ece1c8193dba4623c3846080d
#
_cell.length_a   1.000
_cell.length_b   1.000
_cell.length_c   1.000
_cell.angle_alpha   90.00
_cell.angle_beta   90.00
_cell.angle_gamma   90.00
#
_symmetry.space_group_name_H-M   'P 1'
#
loop_
_entity.id
_entity.type
_entity.pdbx_description
1 polymer ?
#
loop_
_entity_poly.entity_id
_entity_poly.type
_entity_poly.pdbx_seq_one_letter_code
_entity_poly.pdbx_strand_id
1 'polypeptide(L)'
;MDYLLETKELSKKFKSQKANDCISVRVEENSIYGLLGPNGAGKSTFLKMITGMIKPTSGDILFEGKVLERKDLISIGSLIESAPIYENLTARENLKVRALMYGLPQKRIDEVLEIVHLENTGKKRAGNFSMGMKQRLGIAVALLNNPRLLILDEPTNGLDPIGINDLREVIKMFPRQGITVIISSHILSEIEQTADHIGILVNGKLMYQEKLAGDRNLEALFMDIVRKEGAVNG
;
A
#
# COMPACT_ATOMS: atom_id res chain seq x y z
N MET A 1 10.70 6.07 -19.34
CA MET A 1 10.33 5.53 -18.02
C MET A 1 8.88 5.15 -18.12
N ASP A 2 8.58 3.90 -17.84
CA ASP A 2 7.20 3.43 -17.94
C ASP A 2 6.58 3.47 -16.53
N TYR A 3 5.48 4.23 -16.39
CA TYR A 3 4.73 4.30 -15.15
C TYR A 3 3.69 3.19 -15.15
N LEU A 4 3.68 2.37 -14.09
CA LEU A 4 2.64 1.37 -13.90
C LEU A 4 1.31 2.00 -13.51
N LEU A 5 1.36 3.02 -12.65
CA LEU A 5 0.18 3.75 -12.18
C LEU A 5 0.41 5.26 -12.31
N GLU A 6 -0.59 5.94 -12.86
CA GLU A 6 -0.66 7.39 -12.84
C GLU A 6 -2.03 7.86 -12.37
N THR A 7 -2.09 8.98 -11.67
CA THR A 7 -3.35 9.68 -11.42
C THR A 7 -3.30 11.09 -12.02
N LYS A 8 -4.41 11.55 -12.57
CA LYS A 8 -4.54 12.89 -13.16
C LYS A 8 -5.64 13.65 -12.43
N GLU A 9 -5.24 14.67 -11.67
CA GLU A 9 -6.12 15.55 -10.89
C GLU A 9 -7.18 14.80 -10.07
N LEU A 10 -6.78 13.65 -9.49
CA LEU A 10 -7.68 12.75 -8.80
C LEU A 10 -8.21 13.41 -7.53
N SER A 11 -9.53 13.49 -7.41
CA SER A 11 -10.19 14.18 -6.30
C SER A 11 -11.27 13.32 -5.66
N LYS A 12 -11.42 13.48 -4.34
CA LYS A 12 -12.51 12.88 -3.57
C LYS A 12 -13.14 13.91 -2.63
N LYS A 13 -14.44 14.10 -2.78
CA LYS A 13 -15.26 14.93 -1.89
C LYS A 13 -16.30 14.05 -1.19
N PHE A 14 -16.37 14.17 0.14
CA PHE A 14 -17.42 13.61 0.96
C PHE A 14 -18.28 14.75 1.50
N LYS A 15 -19.54 14.84 1.06
CA LYS A 15 -20.43 15.97 1.40
C LYS A 15 -19.76 17.32 1.11
N SER A 16 -19.40 18.09 2.14
CA SER A 16 -18.71 19.39 2.03
C SER A 16 -17.19 19.31 2.10
N GLN A 17 -16.62 18.20 2.60
CA GLN A 17 -15.18 18.06 2.84
C GLN A 17 -14.48 17.41 1.64
N LYS A 18 -13.42 18.07 1.13
CA LYS A 18 -12.49 17.45 0.18
C LYS A 18 -11.47 16.62 0.96
N ALA A 19 -11.51 15.31 0.78
CA ALA A 19 -10.51 14.39 1.35
C ALA A 19 -9.25 14.31 0.48
N ASN A 20 -9.42 14.46 -0.84
CA ASN A 20 -8.33 14.58 -1.81
C ASN A 20 -8.69 15.65 -2.84
N ASP A 21 -7.71 16.46 -3.23
CA ASP A 21 -7.88 17.61 -4.11
C ASP A 21 -6.81 17.63 -5.21
N CYS A 22 -7.19 17.26 -6.42
CA CYS A 22 -6.37 17.29 -7.64
C CYS A 22 -5.00 16.57 -7.49
N ILE A 23 -5.00 15.34 -6.96
CA ILE A 23 -3.78 14.56 -6.77
C ILE A 23 -3.32 13.94 -8.09
N SER A 24 -2.08 14.28 -8.51
CA SER A 24 -1.42 13.72 -9.68
C SER A 24 -0.15 13.00 -9.26
N VAL A 25 -0.21 11.68 -9.14
CA VAL A 25 0.88 10.79 -8.76
C VAL A 25 1.36 9.99 -9.96
N ARG A 26 2.65 9.68 -10.00
CA ARG A 26 3.27 8.75 -10.96
C ARG A 26 4.08 7.71 -10.21
N VAL A 27 3.81 6.44 -10.47
CA VAL A 27 4.48 5.32 -9.84
C VAL A 27 5.22 4.53 -10.92
N GLU A 28 6.55 4.49 -10.82
CA GLU A 28 7.39 3.73 -11.74
C GLU A 28 7.20 2.24 -11.56
N GLU A 29 7.28 1.50 -12.66
CA GLU A 29 7.19 0.03 -12.64
C GLU A 29 8.38 -0.58 -11.87
N ASN A 30 8.12 -1.66 -11.15
CA ASN A 30 9.12 -2.40 -10.37
C ASN A 30 9.87 -1.53 -9.36
N SER A 31 9.17 -0.61 -8.72
CA SER A 31 9.68 0.27 -7.67
C SER A 31 8.80 0.27 -6.43
N ILE A 32 9.30 0.85 -5.34
CA ILE A 32 8.53 1.10 -4.13
C ILE A 32 8.26 2.60 -4.03
N TYR A 33 6.99 2.98 -4.09
CA TYR A 33 6.53 4.35 -3.90
C TYR A 33 6.04 4.55 -2.48
N GLY A 34 6.69 5.41 -1.72
CA GLY A 34 6.31 5.81 -0.37
C GLY A 34 5.34 6.99 -0.39
N LEU A 35 4.13 6.81 0.15
CA LEU A 35 3.15 7.87 0.35
C LEU A 35 3.20 8.35 1.80
N LEU A 36 3.93 9.42 2.07
CA LEU A 36 4.10 10.01 3.40
C LEU A 36 3.06 11.09 3.67
N GLY A 37 2.62 11.21 4.93
CA GLY A 37 1.76 12.31 5.35
C GLY A 37 1.18 12.08 6.75
N PRO A 38 0.78 13.15 7.46
CA PRO A 38 0.18 13.03 8.78
C PRO A 38 -1.13 12.24 8.76
N ASN A 39 -1.61 11.86 9.94
CA ASN A 39 -2.93 11.24 10.08
C ASN A 39 -4.01 12.22 9.59
N GLY A 40 -4.98 11.71 8.82
CA GLY A 40 -6.01 12.56 8.20
C GLY A 40 -5.59 13.29 6.92
N ALA A 41 -4.35 13.14 6.44
CA ALA A 41 -3.88 13.77 5.19
C ALA A 41 -4.60 13.30 3.92
N GLY A 42 -5.38 12.20 3.98
CA GLY A 42 -6.10 11.65 2.84
C GLY A 42 -5.44 10.42 2.20
N LYS A 43 -4.36 9.86 2.79
CA LYS A 43 -3.61 8.70 2.25
C LYS A 43 -4.52 7.50 1.98
N SER A 44 -5.23 6.99 2.99
CA SER A 44 -6.11 5.83 2.85
C SER A 44 -7.27 6.10 1.86
N THR A 45 -7.78 7.34 1.81
CA THR A 45 -8.80 7.73 0.82
C THR A 45 -8.25 7.63 -0.60
N PHE A 46 -7.04 8.13 -0.83
CA PHE A 46 -6.35 8.03 -2.11
C PHE A 46 -6.13 6.57 -2.51
N LEU A 47 -5.62 5.73 -1.61
CA LEU A 47 -5.40 4.31 -1.87
C LEU A 47 -6.71 3.55 -2.14
N LYS A 48 -7.79 3.88 -1.43
CA LYS A 48 -9.12 3.29 -1.68
C LYS A 48 -9.69 3.67 -3.05
N MET A 49 -9.36 4.83 -3.60
CA MET A 49 -9.74 5.16 -4.98
C MET A 49 -9.01 4.29 -6.00
N ILE A 50 -7.69 4.10 -5.84
CA ILE A 50 -6.87 3.27 -6.74
C ILE A 50 -7.34 1.81 -6.73
N THR A 51 -7.71 1.28 -5.56
CA THR A 51 -8.20 -0.10 -5.42
C THR A 51 -9.66 -0.29 -5.83
N GLY A 52 -10.34 0.79 -6.28
CA GLY A 52 -11.74 0.73 -6.66
C GLY A 52 -12.73 0.57 -5.49
N MET A 53 -12.27 0.61 -4.24
CA MET A 53 -13.14 0.53 -3.06
C MET A 53 -14.06 1.74 -2.94
N ILE A 54 -13.60 2.91 -3.39
CA ILE A 54 -14.41 4.12 -3.50
C ILE A 54 -14.23 4.76 -4.88
N LYS A 55 -15.31 5.32 -5.42
CA LYS A 55 -15.27 6.03 -6.70
C LYS A 55 -14.70 7.43 -6.51
N PRO A 56 -13.78 7.90 -7.36
CA PRO A 56 -13.37 9.32 -7.42
C PRO A 56 -14.57 10.24 -7.66
N THR A 57 -14.47 11.48 -7.21
CA THR A 57 -15.42 12.55 -7.57
C THR A 57 -15.07 13.16 -8.93
N SER A 58 -13.77 13.29 -9.22
CA SER A 58 -13.23 13.75 -10.51
C SER A 58 -11.79 13.27 -10.68
N GLY A 59 -11.25 13.43 -11.90
CA GLY A 59 -9.93 12.98 -12.28
C GLY A 59 -9.89 11.52 -12.72
N ASP A 60 -8.76 11.10 -13.27
CA ASP A 60 -8.56 9.78 -13.84
C ASP A 60 -7.47 9.00 -13.12
N ILE A 61 -7.60 7.69 -13.14
CA ILE A 61 -6.57 6.74 -12.73
C ILE A 61 -6.17 5.97 -13.99
N LEU A 62 -4.88 5.96 -14.30
CA LEU A 62 -4.33 5.17 -15.40
C LEU A 62 -3.50 4.03 -14.83
N PHE A 63 -3.72 2.85 -15.37
CA PHE A 63 -2.95 1.65 -15.08
C PHE A 63 -2.36 1.13 -16.40
N GLU A 64 -1.04 0.94 -16.44
CA GLU A 64 -0.33 0.58 -17.69
C GLU A 64 -0.64 1.54 -18.86
N GLY A 65 -0.71 2.84 -18.55
CA GLY A 65 -0.98 3.89 -19.55
C GLY A 65 -2.43 4.00 -20.04
N LYS A 66 -3.36 3.18 -19.54
CA LYS A 66 -4.78 3.17 -19.90
C LYS A 66 -5.65 3.51 -18.70
N VAL A 67 -6.82 4.08 -18.93
CA VAL A 67 -7.79 4.32 -17.85
C VAL A 67 -8.11 3.01 -17.14
N LEU A 68 -7.98 3.00 -15.82
CA LEU A 68 -8.20 1.85 -14.97
C LEU A 68 -9.65 1.35 -15.10
N GLU A 69 -9.81 0.11 -15.52
CA GLU A 69 -11.10 -0.57 -15.60
C GLU A 69 -11.25 -1.60 -14.47
N ARG A 70 -12.49 -2.03 -14.23
CA ARG A 70 -12.79 -3.03 -13.19
C ARG A 70 -12.04 -4.36 -13.38
N LYS A 71 -11.77 -4.75 -14.63
CA LYS A 71 -11.01 -5.98 -14.94
C LYS A 71 -9.56 -5.91 -14.49
N ASP A 72 -8.97 -4.70 -14.46
CA ASP A 72 -7.56 -4.49 -14.10
C ASP A 72 -7.34 -4.63 -12.60
N LEU A 73 -8.41 -4.50 -11.79
CA LEU A 73 -8.32 -4.62 -10.32
C LEU A 73 -7.85 -6.01 -9.86
N ILE A 74 -7.95 -7.04 -10.69
CA ILE A 74 -7.39 -8.36 -10.39
C ILE A 74 -5.86 -8.34 -10.30
N SER A 75 -5.22 -7.39 -10.98
CA SER A 75 -3.77 -7.15 -10.98
C SER A 75 -3.31 -6.21 -9.86
N ILE A 76 -4.24 -5.77 -9.00
CA ILE A 76 -3.96 -4.89 -7.87
C ILE A 76 -4.25 -5.64 -6.57
N GLY A 77 -3.20 -6.01 -5.83
CA GLY A 77 -3.32 -6.54 -4.48
C GLY A 77 -3.36 -5.40 -3.46
N SER A 78 -4.12 -5.52 -2.39
CA SER A 78 -4.16 -4.46 -1.38
C SER A 78 -4.38 -4.96 0.04
N LEU A 79 -3.72 -4.27 0.97
CA LEU A 79 -3.96 -4.35 2.41
C LEU A 79 -4.24 -2.93 2.89
N ILE A 80 -5.51 -2.60 3.12
CA ILE A 80 -5.97 -1.27 3.53
C ILE A 80 -6.69 -1.38 4.87
N GLU A 81 -6.29 -0.56 5.85
CA GLU A 81 -6.79 -0.50 7.23
C GLU A 81 -6.55 -1.78 8.04
N SER A 82 -7.13 -2.91 7.66
CA SER A 82 -6.98 -4.17 8.38
C SER A 82 -6.91 -5.36 7.45
N ALA A 83 -6.21 -6.40 7.89
CA ALA A 83 -6.11 -7.65 7.14
C ALA A 83 -7.49 -8.32 7.04
N PRO A 84 -7.97 -8.64 5.81
CA PRO A 84 -9.28 -9.26 5.60
C PRO A 84 -9.20 -10.76 5.85
N ILE A 85 -9.01 -11.17 7.11
CA ILE A 85 -8.77 -12.54 7.54
C ILE A 85 -9.92 -13.11 8.36
N TYR A 86 -10.11 -14.41 8.25
CA TYR A 86 -11.03 -15.18 9.10
C TYR A 86 -10.26 -15.68 10.32
N GLU A 87 -10.54 -15.14 11.49
CA GLU A 87 -9.80 -15.43 12.73
C GLU A 87 -9.93 -16.89 13.20
N ASN A 88 -11.03 -17.55 12.87
CA ASN A 88 -11.29 -18.96 13.19
C ASN A 88 -10.61 -19.95 12.23
N LEU A 89 -9.97 -19.48 11.18
CA LEU A 89 -9.23 -20.29 10.20
C LEU A 89 -7.71 -20.19 10.41
N THR A 90 -6.97 -21.20 9.94
CA THR A 90 -5.51 -21.16 9.84
C THR A 90 -5.06 -20.22 8.72
N ALA A 91 -3.77 -19.91 8.62
CA ALA A 91 -3.22 -19.12 7.49
C ALA A 91 -3.55 -19.78 6.15
N ARG A 92 -3.29 -21.07 6.04
CA ARG A 92 -3.56 -21.86 4.83
C ARG A 92 -5.04 -21.87 4.45
N GLU A 93 -5.94 -22.05 5.40
CA GLU A 93 -7.38 -22.04 5.16
C GLU A 93 -7.87 -20.65 4.72
N ASN A 94 -7.36 -19.57 5.30
CA ASN A 94 -7.64 -18.20 4.85
C ASN A 94 -7.30 -18.00 3.37
N LEU A 95 -6.11 -18.42 2.95
CA LEU A 95 -5.69 -18.34 1.56
C LEU A 95 -6.51 -19.28 0.65
N LYS A 96 -6.86 -20.48 1.14
CA LYS A 96 -7.67 -21.45 0.38
C LYS A 96 -9.06 -20.90 0.03
N VAL A 97 -9.71 -20.18 0.94
CA VAL A 97 -11.00 -19.53 0.65
C VAL A 97 -10.88 -18.61 -0.58
N ARG A 98 -9.84 -17.78 -0.62
CA ARG A 98 -9.59 -16.86 -1.73
C ARG A 98 -9.14 -17.60 -3.00
N ALA A 99 -8.25 -18.57 -2.87
CA ALA A 99 -7.77 -19.36 -3.99
C ALA A 99 -8.91 -20.08 -4.72
N LEU A 100 -9.89 -20.63 -3.98
CA LEU A 100 -11.08 -21.26 -4.57
C LEU A 100 -11.93 -20.25 -5.36
N MET A 101 -12.09 -19.01 -4.89
CA MET A 101 -12.85 -17.98 -5.60
C MET A 101 -12.20 -17.59 -6.94
N TYR A 102 -10.88 -17.68 -7.03
CA TYR A 102 -10.11 -17.30 -8.22
C TYR A 102 -9.63 -18.50 -9.06
N GLY A 103 -9.98 -19.74 -8.66
CA GLY A 103 -9.54 -20.95 -9.37
C GLY A 103 -8.03 -21.20 -9.30
N LEU A 104 -7.35 -20.73 -8.23
CA LEU A 104 -5.90 -20.83 -8.10
C LEU A 104 -5.48 -22.22 -7.55
N PRO A 105 -4.34 -22.76 -8.00
CA PRO A 105 -3.84 -24.04 -7.53
C PRO A 105 -3.31 -23.96 -6.09
N GLN A 106 -3.33 -25.12 -5.40
CA GLN A 106 -2.82 -25.25 -4.04
C GLN A 106 -1.35 -24.78 -3.91
N LYS A 107 -0.54 -25.03 -4.94
CA LYS A 107 0.85 -24.61 -5.01
C LYS A 107 1.02 -23.11 -4.76
N ARG A 108 0.08 -22.29 -5.27
CA ARG A 108 0.13 -20.84 -5.08
C ARG A 108 -0.04 -20.43 -3.62
N ILE A 109 -0.82 -21.18 -2.85
CA ILE A 109 -0.97 -20.97 -1.40
C ILE A 109 0.36 -21.23 -0.69
N ASP A 110 1.05 -22.31 -1.06
CA ASP A 110 2.35 -22.66 -0.46
C ASP A 110 3.38 -21.56 -0.76
N GLU A 111 3.47 -21.11 -2.01
CA GLU A 111 4.38 -20.04 -2.44
C GLU A 111 4.16 -18.74 -1.65
N VAL A 112 2.91 -18.26 -1.52
CA VAL A 112 2.67 -17.00 -0.80
C VAL A 112 2.88 -17.14 0.71
N LEU A 113 2.64 -18.30 1.31
CA LEU A 113 2.95 -18.55 2.71
C LEU A 113 4.45 -18.49 2.96
N GLU A 114 5.26 -19.05 2.06
CA GLU A 114 6.71 -18.99 2.12
C GLU A 114 7.23 -17.54 1.97
N ILE A 115 6.72 -16.79 0.99
CA ILE A 115 7.09 -15.38 0.78
C ILE A 115 6.91 -14.53 2.05
N VAL A 116 5.82 -14.76 2.80
CA VAL A 116 5.53 -13.98 4.01
C VAL A 116 5.99 -14.66 5.31
N HIS A 117 6.73 -15.77 5.22
CA HIS A 117 7.25 -16.56 6.37
C HIS A 117 6.15 -17.03 7.33
N LEU A 118 5.06 -17.57 6.79
CA LEU A 118 3.96 -18.19 7.54
C LEU A 118 3.75 -19.69 7.23
N GLU A 119 4.67 -20.31 6.48
CA GLU A 119 4.61 -21.74 6.07
C GLU A 119 4.58 -22.68 7.27
N ASN A 120 5.25 -22.31 8.38
CA ASN A 120 5.41 -23.14 9.58
C ASN A 120 4.33 -22.89 10.66
N THR A 121 3.23 -22.18 10.34
CA THR A 121 2.18 -21.86 11.33
C THR A 121 1.24 -23.05 11.64
N GLY A 122 1.25 -24.10 10.82
CA GLY A 122 0.55 -25.35 11.04
C GLY A 122 -0.97 -25.17 11.28
N LYS A 123 -1.45 -25.71 12.41
CA LYS A 123 -2.87 -25.65 12.80
C LYS A 123 -3.25 -24.41 13.63
N LYS A 124 -2.32 -23.46 13.85
CA LYS A 124 -2.59 -22.24 14.60
C LYS A 124 -3.59 -21.38 13.86
N ARG A 125 -4.69 -21.00 14.53
CA ARG A 125 -5.73 -20.13 13.98
C ARG A 125 -5.26 -18.68 13.91
N ALA A 126 -5.69 -17.94 12.89
CA ALA A 126 -5.29 -16.55 12.68
C ALA A 126 -5.70 -15.60 13.82
N GLY A 127 -6.76 -15.92 14.56
CA GLY A 127 -7.14 -15.18 15.76
C GLY A 127 -6.05 -15.16 16.85
N ASN A 128 -5.23 -16.21 16.91
CA ASN A 128 -4.11 -16.34 17.86
C ASN A 128 -2.77 -15.85 17.29
N PHE A 129 -2.76 -15.21 16.13
CA PHE A 129 -1.56 -14.62 15.54
C PHE A 129 -1.20 -13.32 16.25
N SER A 130 0.12 -13.03 16.32
CA SER A 130 0.58 -11.68 16.66
C SER A 130 0.12 -10.68 15.59
N MET A 131 0.17 -9.39 15.90
CA MET A 131 -0.17 -8.34 14.93
C MET A 131 0.65 -8.50 13.65
N GLY A 132 1.97 -8.73 13.76
CA GLY A 132 2.85 -8.94 12.61
C GLY A 132 2.47 -10.18 11.78
N MET A 133 2.08 -11.28 12.41
CA MET A 133 1.58 -12.45 11.68
C MET A 133 0.25 -12.16 10.98
N LYS A 134 -0.64 -11.38 11.57
CA LYS A 134 -1.90 -10.95 10.92
C LYS A 134 -1.62 -10.05 9.71
N GLN A 135 -0.68 -9.10 9.84
CA GLN A 135 -0.25 -8.25 8.72
C GLN A 135 0.37 -9.08 7.58
N ARG A 136 1.29 -9.99 7.89
CA ARG A 136 1.88 -10.89 6.89
C ARG A 136 0.83 -11.76 6.20
N LEU A 137 -0.17 -12.26 6.93
CA LEU A 137 -1.28 -13.00 6.32
C LEU A 137 -2.14 -12.10 5.41
N GLY A 138 -2.37 -10.85 5.78
CA GLY A 138 -3.06 -9.87 4.93
C GLY A 138 -2.29 -9.60 3.63
N ILE A 139 -0.97 -9.48 3.71
CA ILE A 139 -0.10 -9.36 2.53
C ILE A 139 -0.15 -10.63 1.67
N ALA A 140 -0.12 -11.82 2.28
CA ALA A 140 -0.27 -13.08 1.54
C ALA A 140 -1.60 -13.14 0.77
N VAL A 141 -2.69 -12.67 1.37
CA VAL A 141 -3.99 -12.55 0.68
C VAL A 141 -3.90 -11.60 -0.50
N ALA A 142 -3.22 -10.45 -0.34
CA ALA A 142 -3.04 -9.46 -1.41
C ALA A 142 -2.14 -9.98 -2.56
N LEU A 143 -1.17 -10.84 -2.26
CA LEU A 143 -0.24 -11.43 -3.23
C LEU A 143 -0.82 -12.62 -4.01
N LEU A 144 -1.95 -13.18 -3.58
CA LEU A 144 -2.42 -14.47 -4.06
C LEU A 144 -2.64 -14.52 -5.58
N ASN A 145 -3.14 -13.43 -6.17
CA ASN A 145 -3.41 -13.31 -7.61
C ASN A 145 -2.20 -12.86 -8.46
N ASN A 146 -0.97 -12.92 -7.95
CA ASN A 146 0.22 -12.40 -8.64
C ASN A 146 0.02 -10.94 -9.11
N PRO A 147 -0.25 -10.00 -8.20
CA PRO A 147 -0.55 -8.63 -8.58
C PRO A 147 0.68 -7.97 -9.22
N ARG A 148 0.45 -7.07 -10.17
CA ARG A 148 1.48 -6.15 -10.68
C ARG A 148 1.69 -4.95 -9.77
N LEU A 149 0.64 -4.55 -9.04
CA LEU A 149 0.65 -3.48 -8.05
C LEU A 149 0.21 -4.01 -6.70
N LEU A 150 1.02 -3.82 -5.68
CA LEU A 150 0.69 -4.10 -4.29
C LEU A 150 0.55 -2.80 -3.51
N ILE A 151 -0.58 -2.59 -2.86
CA ILE A 151 -0.88 -1.40 -2.06
C ILE A 151 -0.96 -1.79 -0.58
N LEU A 152 -0.11 -1.15 0.24
CA LEU A 152 0.00 -1.40 1.67
C LEU A 152 -0.25 -0.10 2.44
N ASP A 153 -1.38 -0.01 3.13
CA ASP A 153 -1.74 1.16 3.93
C ASP A 153 -1.29 0.98 5.38
N GLU A 154 -0.26 1.74 5.79
CA GLU A 154 0.32 1.73 7.13
C GLU A 154 0.66 0.30 7.65
N PRO A 155 1.38 -0.54 6.87
CA PRO A 155 1.49 -1.98 7.16
C PRO A 155 2.34 -2.29 8.41
N THR A 156 3.09 -1.32 8.91
CA THR A 156 3.97 -1.43 10.08
C THR A 156 3.27 -1.04 11.39
N ASN A 157 2.06 -0.48 11.32
CA ASN A 157 1.33 -0.03 12.49
C ASN A 157 1.09 -1.15 13.50
N GLY A 158 1.49 -0.89 14.75
CA GLY A 158 1.30 -1.82 15.87
C GLY A 158 2.31 -2.97 15.91
N LEU A 159 3.35 -2.94 15.06
CA LEU A 159 4.46 -3.89 15.11
C LEU A 159 5.55 -3.41 16.06
N ASP A 160 6.25 -4.37 16.66
CA ASP A 160 7.50 -4.11 17.36
C ASP A 160 8.66 -3.85 16.36
N PRO A 161 9.80 -3.32 16.81
CA PRO A 161 10.92 -2.99 15.91
C PRO A 161 11.43 -4.18 15.09
N ILE A 162 11.39 -5.39 15.64
CA ILE A 162 11.80 -6.62 14.93
C ILE A 162 10.81 -6.92 13.82
N GLY A 163 9.51 -6.88 14.13
CA GLY A 163 8.43 -7.10 13.15
C GLY A 163 8.44 -6.08 12.01
N ILE A 164 8.75 -4.81 12.31
CA ILE A 164 8.92 -3.75 11.30
C ILE A 164 10.07 -4.08 10.36
N ASN A 165 11.23 -4.44 10.91
CA ASN A 165 12.40 -4.79 10.09
C ASN A 165 12.16 -6.00 9.20
N ASP A 166 11.60 -7.07 9.76
CA ASP A 166 11.26 -8.28 9.02
C ASP A 166 10.28 -8.01 7.88
N LEU A 167 9.24 -7.19 8.14
CA LEU A 167 8.26 -6.83 7.12
C LEU A 167 8.88 -5.98 6.02
N ARG A 168 9.77 -5.05 6.37
CA ARG A 168 10.51 -4.23 5.42
C ARG A 168 11.33 -5.07 4.46
N GLU A 169 12.06 -6.06 4.96
CA GLU A 169 12.86 -6.95 4.10
C GLU A 169 11.97 -7.73 3.11
N VAL A 170 10.80 -8.19 3.55
CA VAL A 170 9.82 -8.83 2.65
C VAL A 170 9.36 -7.84 1.57
N ILE A 171 9.02 -6.60 1.93
CA ILE A 171 8.54 -5.59 0.98
C ILE A 171 9.61 -5.24 -0.07
N LYS A 172 10.87 -5.13 0.35
CA LYS A 172 12.01 -4.82 -0.55
C LYS A 172 12.28 -5.90 -1.61
N MET A 173 11.81 -7.11 -1.41
CA MET A 173 11.96 -8.18 -2.40
C MET A 173 10.97 -8.07 -3.57
N PHE A 174 9.82 -7.40 -3.39
CA PHE A 174 8.75 -7.39 -4.38
C PHE A 174 9.11 -6.76 -5.72
N PRO A 175 9.84 -5.64 -5.81
CA PRO A 175 10.25 -5.06 -7.10
C PRO A 175 11.11 -6.02 -7.93
N ARG A 176 11.97 -6.81 -7.29
CA ARG A 176 12.80 -7.84 -7.96
C ARG A 176 11.98 -9.01 -8.49
N GLN A 177 10.76 -9.18 -8.01
CA GLN A 177 9.79 -10.18 -8.46
C GLN A 177 8.79 -9.61 -9.48
N GLY A 178 9.00 -8.37 -9.95
CA GLY A 178 8.12 -7.71 -10.91
C GLY A 178 6.86 -7.09 -10.30
N ILE A 179 6.82 -6.89 -8.97
CA ILE A 179 5.68 -6.29 -8.26
C ILE A 179 6.03 -4.87 -7.86
N THR A 180 5.30 -3.90 -8.38
CA THR A 180 5.38 -2.50 -7.95
C THR A 180 4.64 -2.35 -6.64
N VAL A 181 5.18 -1.55 -5.71
CA VAL A 181 4.59 -1.37 -4.38
C VAL A 181 4.25 0.09 -4.13
N ILE A 182 3.08 0.36 -3.57
CA ILE A 182 2.76 1.63 -2.89
C ILE A 182 2.62 1.32 -1.41
N ILE A 183 3.43 1.99 -0.59
CA ILE A 183 3.36 1.90 0.86
C ILE A 183 3.02 3.26 1.43
N SER A 184 2.00 3.35 2.30
CA SER A 184 1.74 4.57 3.06
C SER A 184 2.35 4.48 4.44
N SER A 185 2.83 5.61 4.96
CA SER A 185 3.23 5.77 6.37
C SER A 185 3.08 7.23 6.82
N HIS A 186 2.96 7.45 8.11
CA HIS A 186 3.11 8.75 8.74
C HIS A 186 4.49 8.90 9.40
N ILE A 187 5.34 7.87 9.29
CA ILE A 187 6.69 7.82 9.86
C ILE A 187 7.70 7.93 8.72
N LEU A 188 8.42 9.05 8.69
CA LEU A 188 9.39 9.34 7.63
C LEU A 188 10.48 8.28 7.51
N SER A 189 11.08 7.87 8.63
CA SER A 189 12.19 6.91 8.63
C SER A 189 11.80 5.52 8.05
N GLU A 190 10.53 5.14 8.08
CA GLU A 190 10.05 3.92 7.43
C GLU A 190 10.09 4.04 5.91
N ILE A 191 9.65 5.20 5.40
CA ILE A 191 9.67 5.48 3.95
C ILE A 191 11.11 5.61 3.45
N GLU A 192 11.97 6.36 4.14
CA GLU A 192 13.38 6.52 3.79
C GLU A 192 14.13 5.19 3.66
N GLN A 193 13.82 4.24 4.54
CA GLN A 193 14.48 2.95 4.57
C GLN A 193 13.90 1.92 3.59
N THR A 194 12.77 2.22 2.96
CA THR A 194 12.01 1.22 2.17
C THR A 194 11.78 1.65 0.73
N ALA A 195 11.48 2.93 0.49
CA ALA A 195 11.00 3.42 -0.79
C ALA A 195 12.11 3.89 -1.73
N ASP A 196 11.84 3.80 -3.05
CA ASP A 196 12.67 4.36 -4.12
C ASP A 196 12.20 5.78 -4.48
N HIS A 197 10.91 6.04 -4.34
CA HIS A 197 10.23 7.30 -4.65
C HIS A 197 9.34 7.71 -3.47
N ILE A 198 9.17 9.00 -3.28
CA ILE A 198 8.33 9.54 -2.22
C ILE A 198 7.30 10.53 -2.77
N GLY A 199 6.07 10.46 -2.26
CA GLY A 199 5.06 11.50 -2.35
C GLY A 199 4.66 11.97 -0.97
N ILE A 200 4.60 13.29 -0.73
CA ILE A 200 4.15 13.88 0.54
C ILE A 200 2.75 14.44 0.36
N LEU A 201 1.80 13.87 1.09
CA LEU A 201 0.40 14.26 1.10
C LEU A 201 0.07 15.04 2.38
N VAL A 202 -0.47 16.26 2.23
CA VAL A 202 -0.93 17.09 3.35
C VAL A 202 -2.27 17.71 2.99
N ASN A 203 -3.24 17.68 3.90
CA ASN A 203 -4.57 18.26 3.72
C ASN A 203 -5.26 17.88 2.38
N GLY A 204 -5.08 16.63 1.96
CA GLY A 204 -5.65 16.11 0.72
C GLY A 204 -4.92 16.51 -0.57
N LYS A 205 -3.78 17.19 -0.49
CA LYS A 205 -2.99 17.63 -1.65
C LYS A 205 -1.63 16.96 -1.68
N LEU A 206 -1.16 16.62 -2.87
CA LEU A 206 0.22 16.16 -3.09
C LEU A 206 1.12 17.40 -3.14
N MET A 207 1.93 17.56 -2.10
CA MET A 207 2.81 18.73 -1.93
C MET A 207 4.20 18.50 -2.53
N TYR A 208 4.61 17.26 -2.65
CA TYR A 208 5.93 16.89 -3.13
C TYR A 208 5.91 15.47 -3.72
N GLN A 209 6.68 15.25 -4.79
CA GLN A 209 6.93 13.93 -5.36
C GLN A 209 8.26 13.92 -6.07
N GLU A 210 9.18 13.07 -5.61
CA GLU A 210 10.48 12.85 -6.25
C GLU A 210 11.04 11.46 -5.97
N LYS A 211 12.10 11.10 -6.70
CA LYS A 211 12.95 9.95 -6.39
C LYS A 211 13.75 10.22 -5.12
N LEU A 212 13.85 9.24 -4.24
CA LEU A 212 14.69 9.33 -3.05
C LEU A 212 16.16 9.28 -3.47
N ALA A 213 16.87 10.43 -3.30
CA ALA A 213 18.31 10.53 -3.48
C ALA A 213 18.95 10.67 -2.09
N GLY A 214 19.98 9.86 -1.81
CA GLY A 214 20.56 9.66 -0.48
C GLY A 214 21.11 10.89 0.28
N ASP A 215 21.16 12.09 -0.33
CA ASP A 215 21.81 13.28 0.25
C ASP A 215 20.82 14.36 0.73
N ARG A 216 19.51 14.14 0.67
CA ARG A 216 18.53 15.15 1.12
C ARG A 216 18.09 14.92 2.56
N ASN A 217 18.06 16.00 3.35
CA ASN A 217 17.41 16.00 4.65
C ASN A 217 15.88 16.02 4.47
N LEU A 218 15.28 14.84 4.29
CA LEU A 218 13.84 14.67 4.08
C LEU A 218 13.04 15.08 5.32
N GLU A 219 13.62 14.99 6.52
CA GLU A 219 12.94 15.41 7.74
C GLU A 219 12.71 16.93 7.75
N ALA A 220 13.73 17.72 7.39
CA ALA A 220 13.59 19.17 7.28
C ALA A 220 12.56 19.54 6.19
N LEU A 221 12.58 18.87 5.04
CA LEU A 221 11.62 19.08 3.96
C LEU A 221 10.19 18.75 4.40
N PHE A 222 9.99 17.59 5.02
CA PHE A 222 8.67 17.16 5.51
C PHE A 222 8.11 18.15 6.54
N MET A 223 8.94 18.56 7.52
CA MET A 223 8.54 19.52 8.54
C MET A 223 8.22 20.91 7.96
N ASP A 224 8.97 21.36 6.95
CA ASP A 224 8.70 22.64 6.27
C ASP A 224 7.36 22.60 5.52
N ILE A 225 7.09 21.51 4.78
CA ILE A 225 5.82 21.30 4.06
C ILE A 225 4.64 21.29 5.03
N VAL A 226 4.73 20.50 6.11
CA VAL A 226 3.63 20.36 7.08
C VAL A 226 3.35 21.69 7.80
N ARG A 227 4.40 22.43 8.17
CA ARG A 227 4.25 23.74 8.84
C ARG A 227 3.61 24.79 7.92
N LYS A 228 4.03 24.87 6.66
CA LYS A 228 3.47 25.83 5.69
C LYS A 228 1.98 25.56 5.46
N GLU A 229 1.58 24.32 5.27
CA GLU A 229 0.19 23.94 5.07
C GLU A 229 -0.66 24.00 6.38
N GLY A 230 -0.05 23.80 7.54
CA GLY A 230 -0.70 23.98 8.83
C GLY A 230 -0.99 25.47 9.15
N ALA A 231 -0.13 26.38 8.72
CA ALA A 231 -0.31 27.82 8.90
C ALA A 231 -1.36 28.46 7.96
N VAL A 232 -1.70 27.80 6.85
CA VAL A 232 -2.71 28.29 5.87
C VAL A 232 -4.14 27.96 6.31
N ASN A 233 -4.34 27.00 7.22
CA ASN A 233 -5.66 26.51 7.63
C ASN A 233 -6.02 26.84 9.10
N GLY A 234 -5.27 27.68 9.77
CA GLY A 234 -5.55 28.26 11.09
C GLY A 234 -5.88 29.75 10.97
#